data_374f9c936792a291dede028f4538d416
#
_entry.id   374f9c936792a291dede028f4538d416
#
_cell.length_a   1.000
_cell.length_b   1.000
_cell.length_c   1.000
_cell.angle_alpha   90.00
_cell.angle_beta   90.00
_cell.angle_gamma   90.00
#
_symmetry.space_group_name_H-M   'P 1'
#
loop_
_entity.id
_entity.type
_entity.pdbx_description
1 polymer ?
#
loop_
_entity_poly.entity_id
_entity_poly.type
_entity_poly.pdbx_seq_one_letter_code
_entity_poly.pdbx_strand_id
1 'polypeptide(L)'
;MKRVLKWVGLGVLALAIAAASIWYSAFGNNSPIVDGQVVPGVQTVKDGFVSVFMLDAGPGKVALIDAGKDASGKAILAALARRGLAPGSVAAIFLTHGHGDHTAGCKLFPDAQIFALETEVGLIGDAARVTHPLKDGEGITVGDLHVETFAVPGHTPGSAAYLARGALFFGDSAGASKDGAMMKAVRLFSKDSEQNVASLKALEARLQPRAAEVKALAFAHTGPLEGFQPFAAFASSH
;
A
#
# COMPACT_ATOMS: atom_id res chain seq x y z
N MET A 1 11.16 10.28 49.40
CA MET A 1 10.44 9.31 48.56
C MET A 1 9.19 9.89 47.87
N LYS A 2 8.18 10.41 48.57
CA LYS A 2 6.92 10.90 47.95
C LYS A 2 7.12 12.01 46.88
N ARG A 3 8.06 12.96 47.08
CA ARG A 3 8.35 14.02 46.09
C ARG A 3 9.03 13.47 44.81
N VAL A 4 9.96 12.51 44.94
CA VAL A 4 10.62 11.88 43.77
C VAL A 4 9.60 11.10 42.94
N LEU A 5 8.72 10.33 43.63
CA LEU A 5 7.67 9.57 42.93
C LEU A 5 6.70 10.47 42.16
N LYS A 6 6.39 11.67 42.69
CA LYS A 6 5.56 12.67 42.00
C LYS A 6 6.24 13.20 40.71
N TRP A 7 7.54 13.50 40.79
CA TRP A 7 8.28 13.98 39.61
C TRP A 7 8.47 12.90 38.52
N VAL A 8 8.70 11.65 38.96
CA VAL A 8 8.74 10.50 38.04
C VAL A 8 7.38 10.32 37.36
N GLY A 9 6.28 10.38 38.11
CA GLY A 9 4.92 10.28 37.56
C GLY A 9 4.60 11.38 36.54
N LEU A 10 5.00 12.64 36.83
CA LEU A 10 4.84 13.76 35.90
C LEU A 10 5.67 13.57 34.64
N GLY A 11 6.89 13.06 34.71
CA GLY A 11 7.75 12.76 33.58
C GLY A 11 7.17 11.68 32.66
N VAL A 12 6.66 10.60 33.26
CA VAL A 12 5.98 9.52 32.50
C VAL A 12 4.73 10.04 31.79
N LEU A 13 3.93 10.86 32.48
CA LEU A 13 2.73 11.46 31.86
C LEU A 13 3.08 12.40 30.71
N ALA A 14 4.12 13.22 30.86
CA ALA A 14 4.57 14.11 29.77
C ALA A 14 5.05 13.33 28.54
N LEU A 15 5.80 12.23 28.75
CA LEU A 15 6.21 11.34 27.66
C LEU A 15 5.03 10.65 27.00
N ALA A 16 4.04 10.20 27.75
CA ALA A 16 2.83 9.59 27.19
C ALA A 16 2.02 10.59 26.35
N ILE A 17 1.88 11.84 26.82
CA ILE A 17 1.21 12.91 26.07
C ILE A 17 1.98 13.23 24.79
N ALA A 18 3.32 13.32 24.85
CA ALA A 18 4.14 13.57 23.66
C ALA A 18 4.00 12.44 22.64
N ALA A 19 4.06 11.18 23.07
CA ALA A 19 3.86 10.02 22.21
C ALA A 19 2.46 10.01 21.58
N ALA A 20 1.42 10.27 22.36
CA ALA A 20 0.04 10.37 21.87
C ALA A 20 -0.12 11.51 20.85
N SER A 21 0.52 12.66 21.06
CA SER A 21 0.51 13.80 20.14
C SER A 21 1.20 13.47 18.83
N ILE A 22 2.35 12.81 18.86
CA ILE A 22 3.07 12.34 17.67
C ILE A 22 2.20 11.33 16.91
N TRP A 23 1.62 10.37 17.60
CA TRP A 23 0.72 9.39 17.02
C TRP A 23 -0.50 10.05 16.34
N TYR A 24 -1.15 10.96 17.06
CA TYR A 24 -2.31 11.68 16.53
C TYR A 24 -1.95 12.55 15.32
N SER A 25 -0.80 13.21 15.32
CA SER A 25 -0.33 14.00 14.17
C SER A 25 -0.03 13.14 12.94
N ALA A 26 0.42 11.89 13.15
CA ALA A 26 0.74 10.96 12.07
C ALA A 26 -0.49 10.25 11.49
N PHE A 27 -1.49 9.92 12.33
CA PHE A 27 -2.58 9.03 11.95
C PHE A 27 -3.99 9.56 12.25
N GLY A 28 -4.11 10.63 13.02
CA GLY A 28 -5.41 11.13 13.50
C GLY A 28 -6.34 11.61 12.39
N ASN A 29 -5.79 11.98 11.23
CA ASN A 29 -6.55 12.42 10.06
C ASN A 29 -6.71 11.33 8.98
N ASN A 30 -6.25 10.11 9.20
CA ASN A 30 -6.35 9.05 8.20
C ASN A 30 -7.81 8.66 7.94
N SER A 31 -8.18 8.56 6.66
CA SER A 31 -9.42 7.95 6.22
C SER A 31 -9.44 6.45 6.61
N PRO A 32 -10.54 5.90 7.15
CA PRO A 32 -10.58 4.51 7.59
C PRO A 32 -10.52 3.54 6.42
N ILE A 33 -9.82 2.40 6.62
CA ILE A 33 -9.87 1.27 5.69
C ILE A 33 -11.24 0.60 5.82
N VAL A 34 -11.89 0.36 4.68
CA VAL A 34 -13.16 -0.35 4.58
C VAL A 34 -13.02 -1.47 3.56
N ASP A 35 -13.45 -2.70 3.94
CA ASP A 35 -13.59 -3.79 2.97
C ASP A 35 -14.59 -3.41 1.89
N GLY A 36 -14.33 -3.76 0.66
CA GLY A 36 -15.30 -3.53 -0.41
C GLY A 36 -14.66 -3.31 -1.77
N GLN A 37 -15.51 -3.08 -2.74
CA GLN A 37 -15.10 -2.80 -4.12
C GLN A 37 -14.53 -1.38 -4.22
N VAL A 38 -13.35 -1.26 -4.80
CA VAL A 38 -12.70 0.01 -5.14
C VAL A 38 -13.15 0.48 -6.53
N VAL A 39 -12.98 -0.40 -7.52
CA VAL A 39 -13.48 -0.25 -8.89
C VAL A 39 -13.90 -1.64 -9.38
N PRO A 40 -14.60 -1.80 -10.52
CA PRO A 40 -14.95 -3.12 -11.03
C PRO A 40 -13.73 -4.04 -11.16
N GLY A 41 -13.82 -5.24 -10.54
CA GLY A 41 -12.74 -6.22 -10.53
C GLY A 41 -11.58 -5.91 -9.57
N VAL A 42 -11.73 -4.94 -8.66
CA VAL A 42 -10.76 -4.61 -7.60
C VAL A 42 -11.46 -4.50 -6.26
N GLN A 43 -11.01 -5.27 -5.29
CA GLN A 43 -11.56 -5.30 -3.93
C GLN A 43 -10.48 -5.00 -2.89
N THR A 44 -10.79 -4.14 -1.92
CA THR A 44 -10.00 -4.01 -0.68
C THR A 44 -10.30 -5.20 0.23
N VAL A 45 -9.26 -5.81 0.74
CA VAL A 45 -9.30 -6.83 1.81
C VAL A 45 -8.56 -6.24 3.02
N LYS A 46 -9.30 -5.87 4.06
CA LYS A 46 -8.73 -5.29 5.28
C LYS A 46 -8.07 -6.36 6.13
N ASP A 47 -6.76 -6.24 6.34
CA ASP A 47 -5.99 -7.08 7.25
C ASP A 47 -5.50 -6.25 8.45
N GLY A 48 -6.41 -6.01 9.40
CA GLY A 48 -6.15 -5.16 10.57
C GLY A 48 -6.01 -3.69 10.20
N PHE A 49 -4.80 -3.16 10.22
CA PHE A 49 -4.48 -1.77 9.89
C PHE A 49 -3.90 -1.59 8.46
N VAL A 50 -3.81 -2.66 7.67
CA VAL A 50 -3.32 -2.63 6.30
C VAL A 50 -4.36 -3.18 5.33
N SER A 51 -4.36 -2.70 4.10
CA SER A 51 -5.15 -3.18 2.98
C SER A 51 -4.31 -4.10 2.09
N VAL A 52 -4.89 -5.22 1.71
CA VAL A 52 -4.47 -5.99 0.52
C VAL A 52 -5.51 -5.71 -0.56
N PHE A 53 -5.10 -5.55 -1.81
CA PHE A 53 -6.06 -5.42 -2.88
C PHE A 53 -6.10 -6.70 -3.70
N MET A 54 -7.29 -7.24 -3.90
CA MET A 54 -7.55 -8.43 -4.71
C MET A 54 -8.12 -8.00 -6.06
N LEU A 55 -7.43 -8.36 -7.14
CA LEU A 55 -7.76 -7.99 -8.51
C LEU A 55 -8.16 -9.24 -9.31
N ASP A 56 -9.22 -9.13 -10.08
CA ASP A 56 -9.58 -10.19 -11.03
C ASP A 56 -8.50 -10.33 -12.12
N ALA A 57 -8.03 -11.56 -12.34
CA ALA A 57 -6.97 -11.87 -13.29
C ALA A 57 -7.41 -12.94 -14.33
N GLY A 58 -8.72 -13.06 -14.55
CA GLY A 58 -9.34 -14.04 -15.44
C GLY A 58 -10.18 -15.07 -14.70
N PRO A 59 -10.85 -16.00 -15.40
CA PRO A 59 -11.74 -16.97 -14.80
C PRO A 59 -11.06 -17.81 -13.70
N GLY A 60 -11.56 -17.72 -12.46
CA GLY A 60 -11.04 -18.47 -11.32
C GLY A 60 -9.65 -18.03 -10.82
N LYS A 61 -9.12 -16.91 -11.32
CA LYS A 61 -7.81 -16.39 -10.96
C LYS A 61 -7.88 -14.96 -10.45
N VAL A 62 -7.01 -14.65 -9.48
CA VAL A 62 -6.82 -13.32 -8.93
C VAL A 62 -5.33 -12.98 -8.83
N ALA A 63 -5.03 -11.71 -8.82
CA ALA A 63 -3.75 -11.16 -8.39
C ALA A 63 -3.95 -10.36 -7.09
N LEU A 64 -2.89 -10.21 -6.31
CA LEU A 64 -2.88 -9.37 -5.12
C LEU A 64 -1.91 -8.20 -5.30
N ILE A 65 -2.28 -7.03 -4.77
CA ILE A 65 -1.32 -5.98 -4.44
C ILE A 65 -1.07 -6.08 -2.93
N ASP A 66 0.17 -6.39 -2.58
CA ASP A 66 0.65 -6.77 -1.24
C ASP A 66 0.01 -8.07 -0.69
N ALA A 67 0.54 -8.56 0.43
CA ALA A 67 0.12 -9.82 1.03
C ALA A 67 -0.23 -9.69 2.53
N GLY A 68 -0.40 -8.46 3.02
CA GLY A 68 -0.86 -8.17 4.37
C GLY A 68 0.16 -8.42 5.47
N LYS A 69 -0.28 -8.19 6.71
CA LYS A 69 0.53 -8.27 7.93
C LYS A 69 0.40 -9.60 8.67
N ASP A 70 -0.63 -10.37 8.36
CA ASP A 70 -0.89 -11.66 9.02
C ASP A 70 -0.30 -12.80 8.20
N ALA A 71 0.74 -13.43 8.73
CA ALA A 71 1.38 -14.58 8.09
C ALA A 71 0.43 -15.79 7.95
N SER A 72 -0.67 -15.87 8.71
CA SER A 72 -1.72 -16.87 8.52
C SER A 72 -2.69 -16.50 7.37
N GLY A 73 -2.64 -15.26 6.87
CA GLY A 73 -3.44 -14.75 5.75
C GLY A 73 -4.95 -14.81 5.96
N LYS A 74 -5.40 -14.82 7.21
CA LYS A 74 -6.82 -15.04 7.56
C LYS A 74 -7.78 -14.15 6.75
N ALA A 75 -7.46 -12.88 6.61
CA ALA A 75 -8.31 -11.94 5.86
C ALA A 75 -8.37 -12.29 4.36
N ILE A 76 -7.20 -12.56 3.76
CA ILE A 76 -7.11 -12.91 2.33
C ILE A 76 -7.80 -14.24 2.05
N LEU A 77 -7.54 -15.28 2.86
CA LEU A 77 -8.16 -16.59 2.71
C LEU A 77 -9.70 -16.52 2.85
N ALA A 78 -10.19 -15.72 3.79
CA ALA A 78 -11.62 -15.48 3.94
C ALA A 78 -12.22 -14.74 2.73
N ALA A 79 -11.50 -13.78 2.14
CA ALA A 79 -11.93 -13.08 0.94
C ALA A 79 -11.97 -14.01 -0.28
N LEU A 80 -10.97 -14.87 -0.45
CA LEU A 80 -10.97 -15.92 -1.49
C LEU A 80 -12.16 -16.87 -1.32
N ALA A 81 -12.38 -17.38 -0.10
CA ALA A 81 -13.48 -18.30 0.19
C ALA A 81 -14.86 -17.70 -0.11
N ARG A 82 -15.09 -16.42 0.22
CA ARG A 82 -16.34 -15.72 -0.13
C ARG A 82 -16.61 -15.69 -1.64
N ARG A 83 -15.57 -15.81 -2.45
CA ARG A 83 -15.64 -15.84 -3.92
C ARG A 83 -15.61 -17.27 -4.49
N GLY A 84 -15.62 -18.29 -3.63
CA GLY A 84 -15.48 -19.70 -4.06
C GLY A 84 -14.09 -20.03 -4.60
N LEU A 85 -13.06 -19.24 -4.23
CA LEU A 85 -11.69 -19.41 -4.67
C LEU A 85 -10.84 -20.08 -3.58
N ALA A 86 -9.80 -20.81 -4.00
CA ALA A 86 -8.81 -21.44 -3.15
C ALA A 86 -7.48 -20.63 -3.17
N PRO A 87 -6.53 -20.87 -2.24
CA PRO A 87 -5.22 -20.20 -2.28
C PRO A 87 -4.50 -20.32 -3.62
N GLY A 88 -4.58 -21.47 -4.30
CA GLY A 88 -4.03 -21.70 -5.65
C GLY A 88 -4.68 -20.88 -6.77
N SER A 89 -5.74 -20.12 -6.48
CA SER A 89 -6.32 -19.14 -7.41
C SER A 89 -5.52 -17.85 -7.46
N VAL A 90 -4.63 -17.58 -6.49
CA VAL A 90 -3.73 -16.42 -6.52
C VAL A 90 -2.61 -16.70 -7.51
N ALA A 91 -2.69 -16.07 -8.68
CA ALA A 91 -1.73 -16.26 -9.76
C ALA A 91 -0.50 -15.35 -9.61
N ALA A 92 -0.67 -14.19 -8.99
CA ALA A 92 0.40 -13.20 -8.84
C ALA A 92 0.23 -12.37 -7.56
N ILE A 93 1.36 -11.88 -7.03
CA ILE A 93 1.43 -10.88 -5.97
C ILE A 93 2.38 -9.78 -6.44
N PHE A 94 1.91 -8.55 -6.46
CA PHE A 94 2.69 -7.35 -6.75
C PHE A 94 2.98 -6.65 -5.42
N LEU A 95 4.24 -6.68 -4.98
CA LEU A 95 4.65 -6.05 -3.73
C LEU A 95 4.98 -4.58 -3.97
N THR A 96 4.32 -3.70 -3.22
CA THR A 96 4.60 -2.26 -3.29
C THR A 96 5.95 -1.94 -2.65
N HIS A 97 6.31 -2.64 -1.57
CA HIS A 97 7.60 -2.53 -0.89
C HIS A 97 7.84 -3.68 0.11
N GLY A 98 9.01 -3.70 0.76
CA GLY A 98 9.49 -4.84 1.54
C GLY A 98 9.14 -4.83 3.03
N HIS A 99 8.30 -3.95 3.55
CA HIS A 99 7.92 -3.97 4.96
C HIS A 99 7.06 -5.20 5.30
N GLY A 100 7.16 -5.65 6.56
CA GLY A 100 6.57 -6.92 6.99
C GLY A 100 5.05 -6.98 6.91
N ASP A 101 4.37 -5.85 7.04
CA ASP A 101 2.91 -5.75 6.92
C ASP A 101 2.40 -5.73 5.47
N HIS A 102 3.30 -5.81 4.49
CA HIS A 102 3.00 -6.00 3.07
C HIS A 102 3.41 -7.37 2.55
N THR A 103 4.33 -8.05 3.23
CA THR A 103 4.96 -9.29 2.75
C THR A 103 4.59 -10.53 3.55
N ALA A 104 3.99 -10.40 4.74
CA ALA A 104 3.84 -11.51 5.70
C ALA A 104 3.07 -12.72 5.12
N GLY A 105 2.03 -12.49 4.32
CA GLY A 105 1.21 -13.54 3.72
C GLY A 105 1.78 -14.18 2.45
N CYS A 106 2.91 -13.72 1.90
CA CYS A 106 3.43 -14.22 0.61
C CYS A 106 3.65 -15.72 0.59
N LYS A 107 4.17 -16.29 1.69
CA LYS A 107 4.49 -17.72 1.78
C LYS A 107 3.26 -18.65 1.75
N LEU A 108 2.05 -18.10 1.89
CA LEU A 108 0.80 -18.87 1.76
C LEU A 108 0.45 -19.20 0.31
N PHE A 109 1.08 -18.52 -0.64
CA PHE A 109 0.80 -18.65 -2.07
C PHE A 109 2.05 -19.10 -2.84
N PRO A 110 2.51 -20.35 -2.61
CA PRO A 110 3.79 -20.83 -3.15
C PRO A 110 3.82 -20.90 -4.68
N ASP A 111 2.65 -21.00 -5.33
CA ASP A 111 2.52 -21.08 -6.78
C ASP A 111 2.32 -19.70 -7.43
N ALA A 112 2.16 -18.63 -6.64
CA ALA A 112 2.00 -17.28 -7.15
C ALA A 112 3.33 -16.72 -7.67
N GLN A 113 3.28 -16.04 -8.80
CA GLN A 113 4.40 -15.21 -9.26
C GLN A 113 4.50 -13.99 -8.36
N ILE A 114 5.69 -13.69 -7.84
CA ILE A 114 5.92 -12.53 -6.97
C ILE A 114 6.74 -11.49 -7.71
N PHE A 115 6.15 -10.32 -7.86
CA PHE A 115 6.67 -9.15 -8.57
C PHE A 115 7.02 -8.05 -7.56
N ALA A 116 8.14 -7.40 -7.73
CA ALA A 116 8.56 -6.19 -7.00
C ALA A 116 9.59 -5.45 -7.82
N LEU A 117 9.80 -4.14 -7.59
CA LEU A 117 10.92 -3.44 -8.19
C LEU A 117 12.25 -4.09 -7.81
N GLU A 118 13.19 -4.20 -8.75
CA GLU A 118 14.51 -4.80 -8.52
C GLU A 118 15.27 -4.15 -7.36
N THR A 119 15.08 -2.85 -7.17
CA THR A 119 15.68 -2.07 -6.09
C THR A 119 15.10 -2.40 -4.70
N GLU A 120 13.97 -3.11 -4.62
CA GLU A 120 13.33 -3.49 -3.36
C GLU A 120 13.64 -4.93 -2.94
N VAL A 121 14.16 -5.77 -3.86
CA VAL A 121 14.42 -7.19 -3.62
C VAL A 121 15.28 -7.41 -2.37
N GLY A 122 16.29 -6.57 -2.16
CA GLY A 122 17.17 -6.64 -0.98
C GLY A 122 16.44 -6.37 0.34
N LEU A 123 15.47 -5.45 0.37
CA LEU A 123 14.68 -5.16 1.57
C LEU A 123 13.64 -6.26 1.83
N ILE A 124 13.03 -6.82 0.78
CA ILE A 124 12.10 -7.95 0.88
C ILE A 124 12.81 -9.18 1.49
N GLY A 125 14.04 -9.45 1.06
CA GLY A 125 14.86 -10.54 1.60
C GLY A 125 14.13 -11.88 1.66
N ASP A 126 14.20 -12.56 2.79
CA ASP A 126 13.58 -13.87 3.02
C ASP A 126 12.06 -13.81 3.29
N ALA A 127 11.45 -12.63 3.36
CA ALA A 127 10.02 -12.48 3.58
C ALA A 127 9.23 -13.06 2.41
N ALA A 128 9.70 -12.80 1.17
CA ALA A 128 9.11 -13.35 -0.05
C ALA A 128 10.18 -13.64 -1.09
N ARG A 129 9.99 -14.73 -1.85
CA ARG A 129 10.84 -15.03 -3.01
C ARG A 129 10.33 -14.27 -4.22
N VAL A 130 10.90 -13.09 -4.49
CA VAL A 130 10.61 -12.34 -5.72
C VAL A 130 11.04 -13.17 -6.93
N THR A 131 10.06 -13.58 -7.73
CA THR A 131 10.30 -14.42 -8.93
C THR A 131 10.56 -13.58 -10.18
N HIS A 132 10.07 -12.35 -10.19
CA HIS A 132 10.14 -11.42 -11.32
C HIS A 132 10.48 -10.01 -10.82
N PRO A 133 11.76 -9.65 -10.73
CA PRO A 133 12.16 -8.27 -10.47
C PRO A 133 11.74 -7.36 -11.62
N LEU A 134 11.09 -6.25 -11.30
CA LEU A 134 10.55 -5.28 -12.26
C LEU A 134 11.43 -4.03 -12.35
N LYS A 135 11.30 -3.33 -13.47
CA LYS A 135 11.86 -1.98 -13.68
C LYS A 135 10.74 -0.94 -13.73
N ASP A 136 11.11 0.31 -13.52
CA ASP A 136 10.19 1.44 -13.73
C ASP A 136 9.65 1.45 -15.17
N GLY A 137 8.33 1.60 -15.28
CA GLY A 137 7.63 1.63 -16.55
C GLY A 137 7.34 0.26 -17.16
N GLU A 138 7.69 -0.82 -16.50
CA GLU A 138 7.43 -2.17 -17.00
C GLU A 138 5.94 -2.53 -16.85
N GLY A 139 5.34 -3.08 -17.91
CA GLY A 139 3.99 -3.61 -17.92
C GLY A 139 3.98 -5.13 -17.89
N ILE A 140 3.18 -5.71 -16.99
CA ILE A 140 3.04 -7.16 -16.82
C ILE A 140 1.60 -7.58 -17.08
N THR A 141 1.40 -8.69 -17.78
CA THR A 141 0.08 -9.28 -17.98
C THR A 141 -0.01 -10.63 -17.28
N VAL A 142 -1.00 -10.78 -16.41
CA VAL A 142 -1.31 -12.02 -15.68
C VAL A 142 -2.76 -12.40 -16.01
N GLY A 143 -2.96 -13.41 -16.84
CA GLY A 143 -4.29 -13.73 -17.39
C GLY A 143 -4.87 -12.54 -18.15
N ASP A 144 -6.02 -12.03 -17.68
CA ASP A 144 -6.72 -10.88 -18.28
C ASP A 144 -6.34 -9.54 -17.62
N LEU A 145 -5.44 -9.57 -16.64
CA LEU A 145 -5.02 -8.41 -15.88
C LEU A 145 -3.73 -7.83 -16.45
N HIS A 146 -3.76 -6.57 -16.87
CA HIS A 146 -2.56 -5.78 -17.17
C HIS A 146 -2.24 -4.87 -15.98
N VAL A 147 -0.96 -4.86 -15.57
CA VAL A 147 -0.44 -4.05 -14.44
C VAL A 147 0.75 -3.25 -14.95
N GLU A 148 0.69 -1.94 -14.82
CA GLU A 148 1.82 -1.04 -15.09
C GLU A 148 2.55 -0.71 -13.78
N THR A 149 3.87 -0.71 -13.81
CA THR A 149 4.76 -0.49 -12.66
C THR A 149 5.40 0.89 -12.74
N PHE A 150 5.40 1.61 -11.61
CA PHE A 150 6.03 2.91 -11.47
C PHE A 150 6.90 2.95 -10.22
N ALA A 151 8.16 3.36 -10.35
CA ALA A 151 9.02 3.61 -9.20
C ALA A 151 8.60 4.90 -8.50
N VAL A 152 8.36 4.81 -7.18
CA VAL A 152 8.02 5.95 -6.31
C VAL A 152 8.89 5.93 -5.05
N PRO A 153 10.22 6.01 -5.18
CA PRO A 153 11.12 5.93 -4.05
C PRO A 153 10.87 7.03 -3.02
N GLY A 154 11.24 6.74 -1.77
CA GLY A 154 11.17 7.69 -0.66
C GLY A 154 10.61 7.09 0.61
N HIS A 155 9.48 6.37 0.57
CA HIS A 155 9.04 5.55 1.72
C HIS A 155 10.07 4.43 1.93
N THR A 156 10.35 3.62 0.92
CA THR A 156 11.54 2.79 0.80
C THR A 156 12.30 3.15 -0.49
N PRO A 157 13.56 2.70 -0.67
CA PRO A 157 14.32 2.96 -1.89
C PRO A 157 13.71 2.36 -3.16
N GLY A 158 12.98 1.26 -3.03
CA GLY A 158 12.35 0.55 -4.14
C GLY A 158 10.83 0.52 -4.05
N SER A 159 10.19 1.49 -3.39
CA SER A 159 8.73 1.60 -3.37
C SER A 159 8.17 1.71 -4.79
N ALA A 160 7.13 0.91 -5.06
CA ALA A 160 6.40 0.89 -6.33
C ALA A 160 4.97 1.40 -6.17
N ALA A 161 4.47 2.08 -7.20
CA ALA A 161 3.06 2.22 -7.46
C ALA A 161 2.66 1.33 -8.64
N TYR A 162 1.43 0.82 -8.63
CA TYR A 162 0.90 -0.03 -9.70
C TYR A 162 -0.40 0.56 -10.23
N LEU A 163 -0.55 0.59 -11.56
CA LEU A 163 -1.82 0.94 -12.20
C LEU A 163 -2.44 -0.31 -12.84
N ALA A 164 -3.62 -0.68 -12.40
CA ALA A 164 -4.36 -1.80 -12.94
C ALA A 164 -5.87 -1.59 -12.82
N ARG A 165 -6.65 -1.97 -13.83
CA ARG A 165 -8.13 -1.86 -13.84
C ARG A 165 -8.65 -0.46 -13.48
N GLY A 166 -7.87 0.58 -13.74
CA GLY A 166 -8.22 1.96 -13.40
C GLY A 166 -8.01 2.33 -11.92
N ALA A 167 -7.42 1.47 -11.10
CA ALA A 167 -6.96 1.81 -9.75
C ALA A 167 -5.45 2.01 -9.73
N LEU A 168 -4.98 3.09 -9.11
CA LEU A 168 -3.57 3.38 -8.88
C LEU A 168 -3.25 3.09 -7.42
N PHE A 169 -2.42 2.07 -7.19
CA PHE A 169 -2.04 1.56 -5.87
C PHE A 169 -0.72 2.16 -5.44
N PHE A 170 -0.66 2.80 -4.30
CA PHE A 170 0.52 3.53 -3.81
C PHE A 170 1.28 2.82 -2.68
N GLY A 171 0.73 1.73 -2.13
CA GLY A 171 1.26 1.17 -0.89
C GLY A 171 1.30 2.22 0.21
N ASP A 172 2.49 2.39 0.80
CA ASP A 172 2.77 3.38 1.85
C ASP A 172 3.36 4.70 1.32
N SER A 173 3.55 4.79 0.00
CA SER A 173 4.08 6.03 -0.60
C SER A 173 3.10 7.20 -0.47
N ALA A 174 1.83 6.93 -0.21
CA ALA A 174 0.78 7.93 0.00
C ALA A 174 -0.34 7.40 0.89
N GLY A 175 -1.25 8.29 1.28
CA GLY A 175 -2.47 7.97 2.03
C GLY A 175 -3.60 8.94 1.71
N ALA A 176 -4.76 8.70 2.32
CA ALA A 176 -5.93 9.57 2.23
C ALA A 176 -6.33 10.11 3.60
N SER A 177 -6.65 11.38 3.66
CA SER A 177 -7.22 12.02 4.83
C SER A 177 -8.75 11.87 4.87
N LYS A 178 -9.34 12.13 6.05
CA LYS A 178 -10.80 12.07 6.27
C LYS A 178 -11.58 13.08 5.43
N ASP A 179 -10.95 14.17 5.05
CA ASP A 179 -11.53 15.22 4.20
C ASP A 179 -11.33 14.98 2.70
N GLY A 180 -10.81 13.79 2.32
CA GLY A 180 -10.68 13.39 0.92
C GLY A 180 -9.43 13.91 0.21
N ALA A 181 -8.45 14.45 0.94
CA ALA A 181 -7.19 14.86 0.34
C ALA A 181 -6.17 13.71 0.33
N MET A 182 -5.34 13.66 -0.71
CA MET A 182 -4.18 12.77 -0.75
C MET A 182 -3.07 13.32 0.16
N MET A 183 -2.43 12.44 0.91
CA MET A 183 -1.33 12.74 1.82
C MET A 183 -0.06 12.01 1.35
N LYS A 184 1.11 12.61 1.63
CA LYS A 184 2.40 11.94 1.43
C LYS A 184 2.60 10.79 2.44
N ALA A 185 3.60 9.97 2.20
CA ALA A 185 4.05 8.94 3.13
C ALA A 185 4.29 9.48 4.56
N VAL A 186 3.97 8.68 5.57
CA VAL A 186 4.22 9.03 6.97
C VAL A 186 5.71 9.14 7.23
N ARG A 187 6.19 10.34 7.56
CA ARG A 187 7.62 10.64 7.73
C ARG A 187 8.34 9.71 8.70
N LEU A 188 7.65 9.31 9.79
CA LEU A 188 8.23 8.46 10.82
C LEU A 188 8.70 7.09 10.28
N PHE A 189 8.06 6.60 9.23
CA PHE A 189 8.31 5.29 8.62
C PHE A 189 8.97 5.38 7.25
N SER A 190 9.29 6.61 6.79
CA SER A 190 9.87 6.84 5.47
C SER A 190 11.36 7.09 5.53
N LYS A 191 12.09 6.51 4.59
CA LYS A 191 13.54 6.70 4.44
C LYS A 191 13.88 8.12 4.06
N ASP A 192 13.11 8.69 3.11
CA ASP A 192 13.32 10.04 2.57
C ASP A 192 11.97 10.65 2.16
N SER A 193 11.47 11.58 2.98
CA SER A 193 10.17 12.21 2.73
C SER A 193 10.20 13.24 1.60
N GLU A 194 11.36 13.84 1.30
CA GLU A 194 11.53 14.80 0.21
C GLU A 194 11.55 14.05 -1.13
N GLN A 195 12.30 12.96 -1.19
CA GLN A 195 12.30 12.06 -2.34
C GLN A 195 10.89 11.48 -2.60
N ASN A 196 10.16 11.11 -1.55
CA ASN A 196 8.78 10.62 -1.71
C ASN A 196 7.89 11.66 -2.39
N VAL A 197 7.90 12.91 -1.94
CA VAL A 197 7.12 13.98 -2.58
C VAL A 197 7.56 14.21 -4.03
N ALA A 198 8.87 14.25 -4.28
CA ALA A 198 9.41 14.46 -5.62
C ALA A 198 9.00 13.33 -6.59
N SER A 199 9.09 12.06 -6.15
CA SER A 199 8.69 10.91 -6.97
C SER A 199 7.20 10.85 -7.23
N LEU A 200 6.36 11.23 -6.27
CA LEU A 200 4.90 11.33 -6.47
C LEU A 200 4.56 12.43 -7.47
N LYS A 201 5.19 13.59 -7.40
CA LYS A 201 5.00 14.66 -8.41
C LYS A 201 5.42 14.23 -9.81
N ALA A 202 6.54 13.52 -9.93
CA ALA A 202 7.00 12.98 -11.21
C ALA A 202 6.01 11.93 -11.77
N LEU A 203 5.45 11.08 -10.91
CA LEU A 203 4.43 10.12 -11.30
C LEU A 203 3.14 10.81 -11.74
N GLU A 204 2.70 11.84 -11.01
CA GLU A 204 1.52 12.62 -11.40
C GLU A 204 1.68 13.23 -12.78
N ALA A 205 2.79 13.94 -13.04
CA ALA A 205 3.07 14.55 -14.34
C ALA A 205 3.11 13.50 -15.47
N ARG A 206 3.62 12.29 -15.20
CA ARG A 206 3.65 11.18 -16.15
C ARG A 206 2.26 10.64 -16.48
N LEU A 207 1.35 10.59 -15.49
CA LEU A 207 -0.01 10.07 -15.65
C LEU A 207 -1.02 11.13 -16.05
N GLN A 208 -0.72 12.42 -15.90
CA GLN A 208 -1.62 13.53 -16.21
C GLN A 208 -2.26 13.46 -17.61
N PRO A 209 -1.52 13.11 -18.71
CA PRO A 209 -2.13 12.94 -20.03
C PRO A 209 -3.15 11.79 -20.09
N ARG A 210 -3.10 10.86 -19.14
CA ARG A 210 -3.94 9.66 -19.02
C ARG A 210 -4.83 9.71 -17.77
N ALA A 211 -5.03 10.88 -17.16
CA ALA A 211 -5.79 11.06 -15.92
C ALA A 211 -7.17 10.39 -15.94
N ALA A 212 -7.83 10.39 -17.11
CA ALA A 212 -9.13 9.75 -17.29
C ALA A 212 -9.13 8.21 -17.12
N GLU A 213 -7.98 7.57 -17.21
CA GLU A 213 -7.83 6.12 -16.97
C GLU A 213 -7.85 5.79 -15.48
N VAL A 214 -7.44 6.72 -14.59
CA VAL A 214 -7.40 6.53 -13.14
C VAL A 214 -8.77 6.85 -12.55
N LYS A 215 -9.46 5.83 -12.08
CA LYS A 215 -10.79 5.89 -11.46
C LYS A 215 -10.74 5.92 -9.95
N ALA A 216 -9.65 5.40 -9.35
CA ALA A 216 -9.43 5.42 -7.91
C ALA A 216 -7.94 5.46 -7.58
N LEU A 217 -7.61 6.09 -6.44
CA LEU A 217 -6.31 6.02 -5.77
C LEU A 217 -6.46 5.10 -4.57
N ALA A 218 -5.61 4.10 -4.44
CA ALA A 218 -5.69 3.07 -3.42
C ALA A 218 -4.42 3.06 -2.56
N PHE A 219 -4.59 3.00 -1.25
CA PHE A 219 -3.54 3.16 -0.26
C PHE A 219 -3.56 2.00 0.75
N ALA A 220 -2.39 1.65 1.28
CA ALA A 220 -2.31 0.50 2.18
C ALA A 220 -2.93 0.78 3.57
N HIS A 221 -2.77 1.98 4.11
CA HIS A 221 -3.17 2.30 5.48
C HIS A 221 -4.36 3.26 5.61
N THR A 222 -5.00 3.56 4.49
CA THR A 222 -6.18 4.44 4.46
C THR A 222 -7.21 3.95 3.44
N GLY A 223 -8.40 4.52 3.48
CA GLY A 223 -9.43 4.29 2.47
C GLY A 223 -9.03 4.88 1.10
N PRO A 224 -9.66 4.40 0.00
CA PRO A 224 -9.38 4.89 -1.34
C PRO A 224 -9.95 6.31 -1.53
N LEU A 225 -9.43 7.01 -2.56
CA LEU A 225 -9.99 8.24 -3.09
C LEU A 225 -10.50 8.01 -4.52
N GLU A 226 -11.55 8.72 -4.90
CA GLU A 226 -12.16 8.60 -6.22
C GLU A 226 -11.45 9.49 -7.24
N GLY A 227 -11.19 8.96 -8.43
CA GLY A 227 -10.62 9.67 -9.57
C GLY A 227 -9.17 10.10 -9.39
N PHE A 228 -8.67 10.89 -10.36
CA PHE A 228 -7.29 11.38 -10.40
C PHE A 228 -7.11 12.74 -9.68
N GLN A 229 -8.19 13.51 -9.50
CA GLN A 229 -8.14 14.89 -9.01
C GLN A 229 -7.43 15.06 -7.66
N PRO A 230 -7.61 14.19 -6.64
CA PRO A 230 -6.86 14.34 -5.38
C PRO A 230 -5.34 14.22 -5.57
N PHE A 231 -4.88 13.41 -6.54
CA PHE A 231 -3.46 13.30 -6.85
C PHE A 231 -2.92 14.56 -7.54
N ALA A 232 -3.64 15.10 -8.52
CA ALA A 232 -3.30 16.36 -9.16
C ALA A 232 -3.25 17.54 -8.17
N ALA A 233 -4.21 17.60 -7.24
CA ALA A 233 -4.23 18.59 -6.17
C ALA A 233 -3.02 18.45 -5.23
N PHE A 234 -2.66 17.21 -4.85
CA PHE A 234 -1.46 16.94 -4.05
C PHE A 234 -0.19 17.44 -4.76
N ALA A 235 0.00 17.09 -6.03
CA ALA A 235 1.18 17.47 -6.80
C ALA A 235 1.33 18.99 -6.96
N SER A 236 0.21 19.70 -7.06
CA SER A 236 0.17 21.17 -7.19
C SER A 236 0.45 21.92 -5.88
N SER A 237 0.21 21.27 -4.72
CA SER A 237 0.36 21.90 -3.39
C SER A 237 1.73 21.67 -2.75
N HIS A 238 2.55 20.80 -3.30
CA HIS A 238 3.90 20.43 -2.83
C HIS A 238 4.96 20.74 -3.87
#